data_366dbc1156004483e47b281d233674dd
#
_entry.id   366dbc1156004483e47b281d233674dd
#
_cell.length_a   1.000
_cell.length_b   1.000
_cell.length_c   1.000
_cell.angle_alpha   90.00
_cell.angle_beta   90.00
_cell.angle_gamma   90.00
#
_symmetry.space_group_name_H-M   'P 1'
#
loop_
_entity.id
_entity.type
_entity.pdbx_description
1 polymer ?
#
loop_
_entity_poly.entity_id
_entity_poly.type
_entity_poly.pdbx_seq_one_letter_code
_entity_poly.pdbx_strand_id
1 'polypeptide(L)'
;MNLGDRYALPVLLYLFRRIERSLQGQPAAILLDEAWLMLGHPVFREKIREWLKVLRRANCFVLMATQSLTDAANSGIFDVIVESTATKLLLPNVYARDEDTANLYKRMGLNTRQIDMLASAIPKRHYYYLSEVGRRLFDLAIGPLTMAFVGVSNKDSLALIRQLESIHGNGWVGEWLALKNLRLEDYQV
;
A
#
# COMPACT_ATOMS: atom_id res chain seq x y z
N MET A 1 18.00 -6.57 4.30
CA MET A 1 18.71 -7.68 3.64
C MET A 1 18.85 -7.28 2.16
N ASN A 2 20.00 -6.75 1.75
CA ASN A 2 20.28 -6.50 0.34
C ASN A 2 20.73 -7.82 -0.30
N LEU A 3 19.80 -8.61 -0.77
CA LEU A 3 20.09 -9.63 -1.74
C LEU A 3 20.44 -8.90 -3.03
N GLY A 4 21.71 -8.97 -3.46
CA GLY A 4 22.11 -8.34 -4.71
C GLY A 4 21.23 -8.82 -5.87
N ASP A 5 21.05 -7.97 -6.89
CA ASP A 5 20.18 -8.21 -8.06
C ASP A 5 20.36 -9.59 -8.69
N ARG A 6 21.55 -10.16 -8.59
CA ARG A 6 21.88 -11.50 -9.09
C ARG A 6 21.03 -12.62 -8.48
N TYR A 7 20.61 -12.49 -7.21
CA TYR A 7 19.82 -13.51 -6.52
C TYR A 7 18.33 -13.14 -6.45
N ALA A 8 18.01 -11.85 -6.37
CA ALA A 8 16.64 -11.39 -6.30
C ALA A 8 15.89 -11.61 -7.63
N LEU A 9 16.54 -11.37 -8.76
CA LEU A 9 15.94 -11.46 -10.08
C LEU A 9 15.31 -12.83 -10.39
N PRO A 10 16.02 -13.98 -10.25
CA PRO A 10 15.42 -15.29 -10.53
C PRO A 10 14.25 -15.63 -9.61
N VAL A 11 14.34 -15.27 -8.33
CA VAL A 11 13.30 -15.55 -7.34
C VAL A 11 12.03 -14.76 -7.68
N LEU A 12 12.18 -13.47 -7.96
CA LEU A 12 11.03 -12.62 -8.32
C LEU A 12 10.39 -13.05 -9.63
N LEU A 13 11.17 -13.39 -10.66
CA LEU A 13 10.63 -13.92 -11.93
C LEU A 13 9.87 -15.22 -11.71
N TYR A 14 10.38 -16.11 -10.87
CA TYR A 14 9.68 -17.33 -10.49
C TYR A 14 8.35 -17.03 -9.78
N LEU A 15 8.33 -16.09 -8.83
CA LEU A 15 7.13 -15.67 -8.12
C LEU A 15 6.11 -15.05 -9.09
N PHE A 16 6.52 -14.13 -9.97
CA PHE A 16 5.64 -13.55 -10.98
C PHE A 16 4.98 -14.64 -11.83
N ARG A 17 5.77 -15.62 -12.31
CA ARG A 17 5.24 -16.75 -13.11
C ARG A 17 4.28 -17.63 -12.30
N ARG A 18 4.56 -17.87 -11.01
CA ARG A 18 3.63 -18.61 -10.15
C ARG A 18 2.31 -17.89 -9.97
N ILE A 19 2.37 -16.58 -9.70
CA ILE A 19 1.17 -15.74 -9.59
C ILE A 19 0.34 -15.83 -10.88
N GLU A 20 0.94 -15.60 -12.03
CA GLU A 20 0.23 -15.66 -13.31
C GLU A 20 -0.46 -17.01 -13.55
N ARG A 21 0.21 -18.12 -13.23
CA ARG A 21 -0.36 -19.46 -13.36
C ARG A 21 -1.51 -19.74 -12.38
N SER A 22 -1.56 -19.05 -11.25
CA SER A 22 -2.64 -19.20 -10.28
C SER A 22 -3.90 -18.42 -10.64
N LEU A 23 -3.82 -17.49 -11.59
CA LEU A 23 -4.95 -16.67 -12.05
C LEU A 23 -5.75 -17.44 -13.11
N GLN A 24 -6.84 -18.06 -12.68
CA GLN A 24 -7.72 -18.88 -13.53
C GLN A 24 -9.09 -18.20 -13.74
N GLY A 25 -9.18 -16.88 -13.54
CA GLY A 25 -10.43 -16.11 -13.66
C GLY A 25 -11.21 -15.91 -12.36
N GLN A 26 -10.79 -16.55 -11.24
CA GLN A 26 -11.34 -16.28 -9.93
C GLN A 26 -11.00 -14.83 -9.49
N PRO A 27 -11.82 -14.21 -8.63
CA PRO A 27 -11.48 -12.92 -8.03
C PRO A 27 -10.13 -13.02 -7.30
N ALA A 28 -9.20 -12.16 -7.64
CA ALA A 28 -7.86 -12.16 -7.07
C ALA A 28 -7.35 -10.74 -6.79
N ALA A 29 -6.42 -10.62 -5.85
CA ALA A 29 -5.76 -9.38 -5.50
C ALA A 29 -4.24 -9.59 -5.47
N ILE A 30 -3.50 -8.70 -6.11
CA ILE A 30 -2.04 -8.64 -6.00
C ILE A 30 -1.69 -7.36 -5.24
N LEU A 31 -1.03 -7.53 -4.09
CA LEU A 31 -0.56 -6.43 -3.25
C LEU A 31 0.95 -6.30 -3.43
N LEU A 32 1.38 -5.19 -4.01
CA LEU A 32 2.79 -4.86 -4.23
C LEU A 32 3.17 -3.76 -3.25
N ASP A 33 3.71 -4.15 -2.11
CA ASP A 33 4.31 -3.22 -1.16
C ASP A 33 5.73 -2.88 -1.59
N GLU A 34 6.16 -1.65 -1.33
CA GLU A 34 7.47 -1.12 -1.78
C GLU A 34 7.70 -1.32 -3.30
N ALA A 35 6.67 -1.04 -4.11
CA ALA A 35 6.68 -1.27 -5.55
C ALA A 35 7.86 -0.57 -6.28
N TRP A 36 8.40 0.50 -5.70
CA TRP A 36 9.56 1.21 -6.24
C TRP A 36 10.80 0.31 -6.42
N LEU A 37 11.00 -0.68 -5.54
CA LEU A 37 12.09 -1.65 -5.66
C LEU A 37 12.02 -2.43 -6.98
N MET A 38 10.82 -2.76 -7.43
CA MET A 38 10.58 -3.48 -8.67
C MET A 38 10.63 -2.54 -9.88
N LEU A 39 10.15 -1.32 -9.73
CA LEU A 39 10.15 -0.32 -10.81
C LEU A 39 11.57 0.12 -11.21
N GLY A 40 12.54 0.07 -10.30
CA GLY A 40 13.94 0.35 -10.57
C GLY A 40 14.60 -0.66 -11.53
N HIS A 41 14.13 -1.91 -11.62
CA HIS A 41 14.73 -2.94 -12.45
C HIS A 41 13.96 -3.11 -13.78
N PRO A 42 14.62 -3.05 -14.96
CA PRO A 42 13.95 -3.06 -16.26
C PRO A 42 13.01 -4.24 -16.47
N VAL A 43 13.42 -5.45 -16.09
CA VAL A 43 12.62 -6.68 -16.28
C VAL A 43 11.32 -6.63 -15.47
N PHE A 44 11.37 -6.20 -14.21
CA PHE A 44 10.17 -6.11 -13.36
C PHE A 44 9.28 -4.97 -13.78
N ARG A 45 9.85 -3.84 -14.17
CA ARG A 45 9.13 -2.70 -14.72
C ARG A 45 8.27 -3.08 -15.93
N GLU A 46 8.85 -3.81 -16.88
CA GLU A 46 8.08 -4.29 -18.04
C GLU A 46 6.99 -5.29 -17.64
N LYS A 47 7.26 -6.14 -16.65
CA LYS A 47 6.26 -7.08 -16.13
C LYS A 47 5.11 -6.36 -15.42
N ILE A 48 5.39 -5.36 -14.61
CA ILE A 48 4.37 -4.53 -13.97
C ILE A 48 3.56 -3.77 -15.04
N ARG A 49 4.23 -3.22 -16.06
CA ARG A 49 3.57 -2.58 -17.19
C ARG A 49 2.58 -3.52 -17.90
N GLU A 50 2.98 -4.77 -18.13
CA GLU A 50 2.11 -5.80 -18.69
C GLU A 50 0.93 -6.09 -17.77
N TRP A 51 1.18 -6.32 -16.49
CA TRP A 51 0.15 -6.63 -15.49
C TRP A 51 -0.92 -5.55 -15.37
N LEU A 52 -0.51 -4.30 -15.33
CA LEU A 52 -1.46 -3.18 -15.26
C LEU A 52 -2.42 -3.13 -16.45
N LYS A 53 -2.01 -3.67 -17.61
CA LYS A 53 -2.84 -3.71 -18.82
C LYS A 53 -3.73 -4.95 -18.91
N VAL A 54 -3.28 -6.09 -18.40
CA VAL A 54 -3.93 -7.39 -18.69
C VAL A 54 -4.66 -7.99 -17.50
N LEU A 55 -4.24 -7.74 -16.24
CA LEU A 55 -4.78 -8.43 -15.07
C LEU A 55 -6.25 -8.12 -14.80
N ARG A 56 -6.73 -6.95 -15.21
CA ARG A 56 -8.17 -6.63 -15.14
C ARG A 56 -9.02 -7.68 -15.90
N ARG A 57 -8.53 -8.19 -17.03
CA ARG A 57 -9.23 -9.24 -17.79
C ARG A 57 -9.19 -10.59 -17.11
N ALA A 58 -8.21 -10.81 -16.22
CA ALA A 58 -8.08 -12.02 -15.42
C ALA A 58 -8.85 -11.93 -14.07
N ASN A 59 -9.77 -10.96 -13.92
CA ASN A 59 -10.51 -10.71 -12.69
C ASN A 59 -9.59 -10.46 -11.47
N CYS A 60 -8.42 -9.84 -11.71
CA CYS A 60 -7.43 -9.56 -10.71
C CYS A 60 -7.19 -8.04 -10.61
N PHE A 61 -7.29 -7.48 -9.40
CA PHE A 61 -6.87 -6.10 -9.18
C PHE A 61 -5.45 -6.05 -8.62
N VAL A 62 -4.74 -4.95 -8.92
CA VAL A 62 -3.40 -4.70 -8.42
C VAL A 62 -3.44 -3.47 -7.53
N LEU A 63 -2.96 -3.62 -6.29
CA LEU A 63 -2.71 -2.52 -5.37
C LEU A 63 -1.20 -2.34 -5.23
N MET A 64 -0.71 -1.16 -5.58
CA MET A 64 0.70 -0.80 -5.43
C MET A 64 0.85 0.26 -4.36
N ALA A 65 1.76 0.04 -3.43
CA ALA A 65 2.18 1.04 -2.45
C ALA A 65 3.63 1.45 -2.70
N THR A 66 3.91 2.73 -2.56
CA THR A 66 5.27 3.28 -2.66
C THR A 66 5.42 4.48 -1.73
N GLN A 67 6.58 4.61 -1.13
CA GLN A 67 6.95 5.77 -0.31
C GLN A 67 7.55 6.90 -1.16
N SER A 68 8.03 6.59 -2.37
CA SER A 68 8.72 7.53 -3.25
C SER A 68 7.95 7.76 -4.54
N LEU A 69 7.33 8.92 -4.64
CA LEU A 69 6.69 9.38 -5.88
C LEU A 69 7.76 9.66 -6.96
N THR A 70 8.93 10.14 -6.57
CA THR A 70 10.06 10.42 -7.46
C THR A 70 10.59 9.15 -8.12
N ASP A 71 10.71 8.04 -7.38
CA ASP A 71 11.17 6.78 -7.96
C ASP A 71 10.14 6.23 -8.96
N ALA A 72 8.85 6.35 -8.64
CA ALA A 72 7.80 6.02 -9.59
C ALA A 72 7.89 6.89 -10.86
N ALA A 73 8.11 8.20 -10.71
CA ALA A 73 8.25 9.13 -11.83
C ALA A 73 9.46 8.81 -12.71
N ASN A 74 10.58 8.44 -12.10
CA ASN A 74 11.84 8.10 -12.79
C ASN A 74 11.83 6.68 -13.39
N SER A 75 10.81 5.87 -13.11
CA SER A 75 10.73 4.49 -13.58
C SER A 75 10.59 4.36 -15.10
N GLY A 76 10.21 5.43 -15.81
CA GLY A 76 9.89 5.39 -17.25
C GLY A 76 8.54 4.77 -17.61
N ILE A 77 7.73 4.36 -16.61
CA ILE A 77 6.34 3.88 -16.80
C ILE A 77 5.33 4.66 -15.95
N PHE A 78 5.71 5.82 -15.46
CA PHE A 78 4.86 6.64 -14.60
C PHE A 78 3.50 6.94 -15.22
N ASP A 79 3.48 7.33 -16.49
CA ASP A 79 2.23 7.65 -17.18
C ASP A 79 1.34 6.41 -17.31
N VAL A 80 1.92 5.23 -17.58
CA VAL A 80 1.18 3.95 -17.57
C VAL A 80 0.59 3.65 -16.20
N ILE A 81 1.35 3.89 -15.12
CA ILE A 81 0.86 3.72 -13.75
C ILE A 81 -0.32 4.67 -13.50
N VAL A 82 -0.16 5.95 -13.84
CA VAL A 82 -1.20 6.97 -13.62
C VAL A 82 -2.48 6.66 -14.39
N GLU A 83 -2.36 6.27 -15.67
CA GLU A 83 -3.50 5.93 -16.53
C GLU A 83 -4.18 4.61 -16.14
N SER A 84 -3.40 3.60 -15.74
CA SER A 84 -3.94 2.26 -15.42
C SER A 84 -4.52 2.15 -14.01
N THR A 85 -4.20 3.10 -13.11
CA THR A 85 -4.75 3.11 -11.75
C THR A 85 -5.95 4.06 -11.66
N ALA A 86 -7.15 3.51 -11.72
CA ALA A 86 -8.39 4.27 -11.61
C ALA A 86 -8.57 4.94 -10.24
N THR A 87 -8.01 4.34 -9.19
CA THR A 87 -8.07 4.87 -7.82
C THR A 87 -6.66 5.12 -7.30
N LYS A 88 -6.47 6.29 -6.70
CA LYS A 88 -5.22 6.67 -6.05
C LYS A 88 -5.51 7.14 -4.63
N LEU A 89 -4.71 6.67 -3.69
CA LEU A 89 -4.75 7.10 -2.31
C LEU A 89 -3.43 7.81 -1.99
N LEU A 90 -3.51 9.11 -1.77
CA LEU A 90 -2.34 9.94 -1.51
C LEU A 90 -2.25 10.28 -0.03
N LEU A 91 -1.05 10.14 0.51
CA LEU A 91 -0.75 10.47 1.89
C LEU A 91 -0.33 11.93 2.03
N PRO A 92 -0.50 12.53 3.22
CA PRO A 92 -0.02 13.88 3.50
C PRO A 92 1.47 14.03 3.18
N ASN A 93 1.82 15.11 2.52
CA ASN A 93 3.18 15.41 2.14
C ASN A 93 3.47 16.90 2.30
N VAL A 94 4.26 17.26 3.31
CA VAL A 94 4.62 18.66 3.60
C VAL A 94 5.37 19.33 2.45
N TYR A 95 6.05 18.55 1.61
CA TYR A 95 6.78 19.01 0.42
C TYR A 95 5.92 19.01 -0.84
N ALA A 96 4.61 18.82 -0.73
CA ALA A 96 3.73 18.75 -1.91
C ALA A 96 3.73 20.03 -2.76
N ARG A 97 4.07 21.20 -2.15
CA ARG A 97 4.15 22.50 -2.83
C ARG A 97 5.47 22.76 -3.54
N ASP A 98 6.51 21.97 -3.27
CA ASP A 98 7.79 22.12 -3.94
C ASP A 98 7.59 21.89 -5.44
N GLU A 99 8.26 22.68 -6.27
CA GLU A 99 8.00 22.75 -7.71
C GLU A 99 7.99 21.36 -8.39
N ASP A 100 9.03 20.57 -8.15
CA ASP A 100 9.16 19.23 -8.73
C ASP A 100 8.04 18.29 -8.26
N THR A 101 7.78 18.28 -6.94
CA THR A 101 6.75 17.43 -6.34
C THR A 101 5.35 17.86 -6.80
N ALA A 102 5.07 19.16 -6.86
CA ALA A 102 3.82 19.70 -7.34
C ALA A 102 3.58 19.33 -8.82
N ASN A 103 4.62 19.35 -9.64
CA ASN A 103 4.53 18.95 -11.04
C ASN A 103 4.17 17.46 -11.18
N LEU A 104 4.71 16.58 -10.32
CA LEU A 104 4.32 15.17 -10.28
C LEU A 104 2.83 14.99 -9.91
N TYR A 105 2.36 15.70 -8.88
CA TYR A 105 0.93 15.67 -8.51
C TYR A 105 0.03 16.22 -9.62
N LYS A 106 0.43 17.27 -10.34
CA LYS A 106 -0.30 17.76 -11.51
C LYS A 106 -0.40 16.72 -12.62
N ARG A 107 0.69 15.97 -12.89
CA ARG A 107 0.68 14.84 -13.83
C ARG A 107 -0.28 13.73 -13.41
N MET A 108 -0.49 13.55 -12.10
CA MET A 108 -1.49 12.62 -11.55
C MET A 108 -2.91 13.18 -11.60
N GLY A 109 -3.11 14.42 -12.10
CA GLY A 109 -4.41 15.06 -12.28
C GLY A 109 -4.87 15.88 -11.09
N LEU A 110 -3.98 16.29 -10.17
CA LEU A 110 -4.33 17.18 -9.07
C LEU A 110 -4.22 18.65 -9.52
N ASN A 111 -5.11 19.49 -9.01
CA ASN A 111 -5.01 20.94 -9.12
C ASN A 111 -4.28 21.55 -7.91
N THR A 112 -3.95 22.83 -7.98
CA THR A 112 -3.20 23.54 -6.91
C THR A 112 -3.87 23.43 -5.55
N ARG A 113 -5.20 23.59 -5.46
CA ARG A 113 -5.96 23.49 -4.21
C ARG A 113 -5.83 22.08 -3.59
N GLN A 114 -5.85 21.04 -4.40
CA GLN A 114 -5.71 19.65 -3.93
C GLN A 114 -4.29 19.36 -3.44
N ILE A 115 -3.29 19.95 -4.08
CA ILE A 115 -1.90 19.90 -3.63
C ILE A 115 -1.75 20.61 -2.28
N ASP A 116 -2.39 21.78 -2.13
CA ASP A 116 -2.42 22.50 -0.86
C ASP A 116 -3.08 21.69 0.26
N MET A 117 -4.15 20.96 -0.03
CA MET A 117 -4.79 20.05 0.92
C MET A 117 -3.84 18.95 1.37
N LEU A 118 -3.05 18.35 0.46
CA LEU A 118 -2.04 17.35 0.79
C LEU A 118 -0.93 17.91 1.67
N ALA A 119 -0.46 19.13 1.37
CA ALA A 119 0.60 19.80 2.13
C ALA A 119 0.19 20.14 3.56
N SER A 120 -1.10 20.40 3.80
CA SER A 120 -1.65 20.79 5.11
C SER A 120 -2.35 19.64 5.84
N ALA A 121 -2.46 18.48 5.23
CA ALA A 121 -3.13 17.32 5.82
C ALA A 121 -2.30 16.72 6.99
N ILE A 122 -3.01 16.12 7.95
CA ILE A 122 -2.39 15.55 9.15
C ILE A 122 -1.88 14.13 8.83
N PRO A 123 -0.55 13.88 8.94
CA PRO A 123 0.01 12.54 8.72
C PRO A 123 -0.61 11.47 9.63
N LYS A 124 -0.71 10.24 9.11
CA LYS A 124 -1.28 9.06 9.81
C LYS A 124 -2.77 9.16 10.16
N ARG A 125 -3.41 10.26 9.78
CA ARG A 125 -4.83 10.52 10.06
C ARG A 125 -5.61 10.80 8.78
N HIS A 126 -5.11 11.72 7.95
CA HIS A 126 -5.76 12.13 6.73
C HIS A 126 -5.26 11.36 5.52
N TYR A 127 -6.18 11.07 4.61
CA TYR A 127 -5.92 10.40 3.33
C TYR A 127 -6.67 11.13 2.23
N TYR A 128 -6.00 11.36 1.10
CA TYR A 128 -6.63 11.99 -0.05
C TYR A 128 -6.98 10.91 -1.08
N TYR A 129 -8.27 10.69 -1.24
CA TYR A 129 -8.83 9.76 -2.22
C TYR A 129 -9.05 10.47 -3.55
N LEU A 130 -8.60 9.86 -4.63
CA LEU A 130 -8.73 10.32 -6.00
C LEU A 130 -9.20 9.16 -6.87
N SER A 131 -10.37 9.31 -7.51
CA SER A 131 -10.91 8.35 -8.47
C SER A 131 -11.79 9.05 -9.50
N GLU A 132 -12.29 8.29 -10.48
CA GLU A 132 -13.24 8.81 -11.49
C GLU A 132 -14.56 9.25 -10.87
N VAL A 133 -15.02 8.59 -9.80
CA VAL A 133 -16.29 8.90 -9.13
C VAL A 133 -16.21 10.02 -8.11
N GLY A 134 -15.01 10.48 -7.76
CA GLY A 134 -14.85 11.60 -6.83
C GLY A 134 -13.47 11.77 -6.25
N ARG A 135 -13.30 12.90 -5.57
CA ARG A 135 -12.04 13.31 -4.94
C ARG A 135 -12.32 13.89 -3.57
N ARG A 136 -11.68 13.41 -2.52
CA ARG A 136 -11.90 13.94 -1.17
C ARG A 136 -10.73 13.64 -0.24
N LEU A 137 -10.51 14.56 0.68
CA LEU A 137 -9.72 14.31 1.88
C LEU A 137 -10.65 13.67 2.93
N PHE A 138 -10.21 12.61 3.59
CA PHE A 138 -10.97 11.98 4.66
C PHE A 138 -10.05 11.60 5.82
N ASP A 139 -10.64 11.51 7.00
CA ASP A 139 -10.00 10.96 8.20
C ASP A 139 -10.30 9.46 8.20
N LEU A 140 -9.25 8.64 8.30
CA LEU A 140 -9.44 7.19 8.35
C LEU A 140 -10.12 6.74 9.65
N ALA A 141 -9.97 7.52 10.72
CA ALA A 141 -10.65 7.36 12.01
C ALA A 141 -10.67 5.91 12.54
N ILE A 142 -9.54 5.21 12.40
CA ILE A 142 -9.41 3.84 12.90
C ILE A 142 -9.51 3.86 14.42
N GLY A 143 -10.47 3.12 14.96
CA GLY A 143 -10.70 3.00 16.39
C GLY A 143 -9.57 2.22 17.11
N PRO A 144 -9.50 2.34 18.46
CA PRO A 144 -8.45 1.72 19.27
C PRO A 144 -8.35 0.21 19.10
N LEU A 145 -9.49 -0.46 18.95
CA LEU A 145 -9.54 -1.91 18.74
C LEU A 145 -8.81 -2.32 17.46
N THR A 146 -9.12 -1.69 16.34
CA THR A 146 -8.43 -1.96 15.06
C THR A 146 -6.95 -1.60 15.15
N MET A 147 -6.62 -0.47 15.78
CA MET A 147 -5.22 -0.04 15.96
C MET A 147 -4.41 -1.01 16.81
N ALA A 148 -5.02 -1.73 17.76
CA ALA A 148 -4.35 -2.74 18.57
C ALA A 148 -3.78 -3.89 17.72
N PHE A 149 -4.32 -4.12 16.52
CA PHE A 149 -3.85 -5.16 15.59
C PHE A 149 -3.07 -4.60 14.41
N VAL A 150 -3.62 -3.63 13.67
CA VAL A 150 -2.97 -3.11 12.45
C VAL A 150 -1.78 -2.19 12.75
N GLY A 151 -1.71 -1.62 13.95
CA GLY A 151 -0.59 -0.79 14.39
C GLY A 151 0.63 -1.57 14.92
N VAL A 152 0.58 -2.91 14.94
CA VAL A 152 1.65 -3.75 15.48
C VAL A 152 2.69 -4.02 14.40
N SER A 153 3.83 -3.36 14.49
CA SER A 153 4.94 -3.53 13.54
C SER A 153 6.28 -3.85 14.19
N ASN A 154 6.40 -3.68 15.52
CA ASN A 154 7.66 -3.92 16.22
C ASN A 154 7.84 -5.40 16.59
N LYS A 155 9.11 -5.84 16.63
CA LYS A 155 9.47 -7.24 16.89
C LYS A 155 9.03 -7.73 18.27
N ASP A 156 9.07 -6.86 19.28
CA ASP A 156 8.74 -7.23 20.67
C ASP A 156 7.25 -7.53 20.81
N SER A 157 6.39 -6.68 20.23
CA SER A 157 4.94 -6.93 20.23
C SER A 157 4.57 -8.18 19.45
N LEU A 158 5.23 -8.45 18.31
CA LEU A 158 5.00 -9.67 17.55
C LEU A 158 5.46 -10.92 18.32
N ALA A 159 6.58 -10.85 19.04
CA ALA A 159 7.05 -11.93 19.89
C ALA A 159 6.08 -12.19 21.04
N LEU A 160 5.59 -11.12 21.67
CA LEU A 160 4.60 -11.22 22.75
C LEU A 160 3.28 -11.83 22.27
N ILE A 161 2.77 -11.43 21.10
CA ILE A 161 1.56 -12.03 20.52
C ILE A 161 1.75 -13.53 20.31
N ARG A 162 2.89 -13.97 19.74
CA ARG A 162 3.18 -15.40 19.57
C ARG A 162 3.28 -16.16 20.89
N GLN A 163 3.81 -15.52 21.92
CA GLN A 163 3.86 -16.09 23.26
C GLN A 163 2.45 -16.25 23.85
N LEU A 164 1.60 -15.22 23.74
CA LEU A 164 0.21 -15.28 24.19
C LEU A 164 -0.58 -16.36 23.44
N GLU A 165 -0.40 -16.46 22.13
CA GLU A 165 -1.02 -17.51 21.31
C GLU A 165 -0.59 -18.92 21.77
N SER A 166 0.70 -19.11 22.06
CA SER A 166 1.23 -20.38 22.57
C SER A 166 0.67 -20.77 23.93
N ILE A 167 0.42 -19.79 24.82
CA ILE A 167 -0.05 -20.03 26.19
C ILE A 167 -1.57 -20.18 26.23
N HIS A 168 -2.30 -19.32 25.54
CA HIS A 168 -3.76 -19.17 25.67
C HIS A 168 -4.55 -19.74 24.47
N GLY A 169 -3.90 -20.26 23.44
CA GLY A 169 -4.55 -20.76 22.24
C GLY A 169 -5.48 -19.68 21.63
N ASN A 170 -6.73 -20.03 21.35
CA ASN A 170 -7.70 -19.09 20.79
C ASN A 170 -8.05 -17.90 21.71
N GLY A 171 -7.71 -17.95 22.99
CA GLY A 171 -7.94 -16.87 23.96
C GLY A 171 -6.93 -15.74 23.90
N TRP A 172 -5.85 -15.85 23.14
CA TRP A 172 -4.77 -14.87 23.07
C TRP A 172 -5.23 -13.45 22.74
N VAL A 173 -6.30 -13.32 21.96
CA VAL A 173 -6.86 -12.01 21.55
C VAL A 173 -7.32 -11.21 22.77
N GLY A 174 -8.03 -11.87 23.71
CA GLY A 174 -8.48 -11.23 24.95
C GLY A 174 -7.32 -10.73 25.79
N GLU A 175 -6.29 -11.55 25.97
CA GLU A 175 -5.08 -11.20 26.72
C GLU A 175 -4.31 -10.05 26.06
N TRP A 176 -4.18 -10.08 24.73
CA TRP A 176 -3.56 -9.01 23.98
C TRP A 176 -4.28 -7.67 24.14
N LEU A 177 -5.62 -7.68 24.05
CA LEU A 177 -6.43 -6.48 24.23
C LEU A 177 -6.38 -5.97 25.67
N ALA A 178 -6.38 -6.86 26.66
CA ALA A 178 -6.23 -6.48 28.07
C ALA A 178 -4.90 -5.73 28.34
N LEU A 179 -3.80 -6.16 27.71
CA LEU A 179 -2.52 -5.44 27.76
C LEU A 179 -2.56 -4.04 27.13
N LYS A 180 -3.53 -3.78 26.27
CA LYS A 180 -3.78 -2.47 25.64
C LYS A 180 -4.85 -1.67 26.38
N ASN A 181 -5.34 -2.15 27.54
CA ASN A 181 -6.46 -1.58 28.27
C ASN A 181 -7.76 -1.49 27.43
N LEU A 182 -7.99 -2.49 26.57
CA LEU A 182 -9.14 -2.61 25.69
C LEU A 182 -9.96 -3.86 26.07
N ARG A 183 -11.29 -3.79 25.97
CA ARG A 183 -12.18 -4.93 26.17
C ARG A 183 -13.05 -5.10 24.93
N LEU A 184 -13.20 -6.34 24.46
CA LEU A 184 -14.06 -6.62 23.29
C LEU A 184 -15.51 -6.20 23.54
N GLU A 185 -15.98 -6.32 24.78
CA GLU A 185 -17.33 -5.98 25.19
C GLU A 185 -17.68 -4.50 24.94
N ASP A 186 -16.69 -3.60 25.02
CA ASP A 186 -16.87 -2.16 24.82
C ASP A 186 -17.12 -1.79 23.34
N TYR A 187 -16.96 -2.76 22.41
CA TYR A 187 -17.05 -2.57 20.95
C TYR A 187 -18.07 -3.48 20.27
N GLN A 188 -18.85 -4.26 21.04
CA GLN A 188 -19.99 -5.02 20.52
C GLN A 188 -21.18 -4.07 20.37
N VAL A 189 -21.60 -3.85 19.11
CA VAL A 189 -22.82 -3.11 18.74
C VAL A 189 -23.98 -4.07 18.56
#